data_1c38ca24c25f374f81876800831a7ff3
#
_entry.id   1c38ca24c25f374f81876800831a7ff3
#
_cell.length_a   1.000
_cell.length_b   1.000
_cell.length_c   1.000
_cell.angle_alpha   90.00
_cell.angle_beta   90.00
_cell.angle_gamma   90.00
#
_symmetry.space_group_name_H-M   'P 1'
#
loop_
_entity.id
_entity.type
_entity.pdbx_description
1 polymer ?
#
loop_
_entity_poly.entity_id
_entity_poly.type
_entity_poly.pdbx_seq_one_letter_code
_entity_poly.pdbx_strand_id
1 'polypeptide(L)'
;MRVGLLAIGFLWQVEPDGIRAGLDSLIQGGTPSRMLILDDGWQSTENLAKYCLSAAEESDVRGDVSAADLAGGGVIEAEDFANSQLTSIKDIPVKLLTWWYLNIVEKSAYDSVPVRVWRWLTYNVIRNDIMKYFAEATDWSKRLTELTPNGKFLQLASLIRELKRDYGLQYTYCWHALTGYWLGVDPTAPGMKKFNPVIQFASNHFGYTPGILLVEPTMAWNPSSFEGVGIIPPESIRDFFGELHSNLKDAGVDGVKCDAQAAITQMGVGYGGGARMTRAYVHALEESVKEFLDGNCINCMCHPTENIYSYRDTSVARASDDFYPREPASHTVHVVNVAYNSLFLGEVTQPDWDMFQSDHVAASLHAAARAVGGCAVYTSDRPQVHDFDLLRKLVLPDGSVLRARLPGRPTRDSLFADVARDGSSALKIWNLNRVGGILGVFNLQGAWWDRSVRNFQVWLCL
;
A
#
# COMPACT_ATOMS: atom_id res chain seq x y z
N MET A 1 -5.96 -8.09 -17.95
CA MET A 1 -5.05 -6.93 -17.85
C MET A 1 -3.93 -7.02 -18.89
N ARG A 2 -3.71 -6.01 -19.73
CA ARG A 2 -2.58 -5.98 -20.67
C ARG A 2 -1.36 -5.45 -19.93
N VAL A 3 -0.61 -6.30 -19.29
CA VAL A 3 0.50 -5.98 -18.35
C VAL A 3 1.83 -5.79 -19.10
N GLY A 4 1.84 -5.26 -20.29
CA GLY A 4 3.06 -5.11 -21.10
C GLY A 4 3.45 -3.65 -21.35
N LEU A 5 3.02 -2.73 -20.48
CA LEU A 5 3.24 -1.29 -20.65
C LEU A 5 3.97 -0.73 -19.42
N LEU A 6 4.82 0.26 -19.64
CA LEU A 6 5.39 1.03 -18.54
C LEU A 6 4.25 1.76 -17.85
N ALA A 7 4.19 1.61 -16.54
CA ALA A 7 3.32 2.40 -15.68
C ALA A 7 4.15 3.38 -14.84
N ILE A 8 3.52 4.45 -14.43
CA ILE A 8 4.08 5.40 -13.48
C ILE A 8 3.12 5.50 -12.29
N GLY A 9 3.67 5.40 -11.09
CA GLY A 9 2.96 5.63 -9.83
C GLY A 9 3.51 6.86 -9.14
N PHE A 10 2.65 7.70 -8.62
CA PHE A 10 3.07 8.92 -7.90
C PHE A 10 2.82 8.74 -6.41
N LEU A 11 3.91 8.73 -5.63
CA LEU A 11 3.86 8.74 -4.16
C LEU A 11 4.20 10.13 -3.56
N TRP A 12 4.87 11.02 -4.32
CA TRP A 12 5.49 12.21 -3.76
C TRP A 12 4.79 13.53 -4.07
N GLN A 13 4.06 13.60 -5.17
CA GLN A 13 3.29 14.78 -5.58
C GLN A 13 2.03 14.31 -6.30
N VAL A 14 1.10 13.79 -5.53
CA VAL A 14 -0.21 13.37 -6.05
C VAL A 14 -1.03 14.64 -6.31
N GLU A 15 -0.67 15.34 -7.40
CA GLU A 15 -1.35 16.54 -7.91
C GLU A 15 -1.21 16.63 -9.44
N PRO A 16 -2.14 17.29 -10.15
CA PRO A 16 -2.16 17.29 -11.61
C PRO A 16 -0.87 17.77 -12.28
N ASP A 17 -0.22 18.78 -11.74
CA ASP A 17 1.01 19.35 -12.33
C ASP A 17 2.22 18.42 -12.12
N GLY A 18 2.31 17.75 -10.98
CA GLY A 18 3.31 16.72 -10.74
C GLY A 18 3.18 15.55 -11.71
N ILE A 19 1.95 15.12 -12.01
CA ILE A 19 1.66 14.06 -12.97
C ILE A 19 2.13 14.47 -14.38
N ARG A 20 1.79 15.69 -14.83
CA ARG A 20 2.24 16.21 -16.14
C ARG A 20 3.76 16.26 -16.22
N ALA A 21 4.41 16.84 -15.22
CA ALA A 21 5.86 16.95 -15.18
C ALA A 21 6.56 15.58 -15.25
N GLY A 22 6.03 14.56 -14.57
CA GLY A 22 6.56 13.19 -14.66
C GLY A 22 6.39 12.56 -16.03
N LEU A 23 5.23 12.70 -16.65
CA LEU A 23 4.96 12.19 -18.00
C LEU A 23 5.79 12.91 -19.07
N ASP A 24 5.91 14.24 -18.98
CA ASP A 24 6.78 15.03 -19.85
C ASP A 24 8.22 14.53 -19.79
N SER A 25 8.72 14.31 -18.59
CA SER A 25 10.09 13.82 -18.38
C SER A 25 10.31 12.44 -19.01
N LEU A 26 9.37 11.51 -18.83
CA LEU A 26 9.47 10.17 -19.43
C LEU A 26 9.43 10.20 -20.96
N ILE A 27 8.61 11.06 -21.55
CA ILE A 27 8.57 11.25 -23.02
C ILE A 27 9.89 11.82 -23.51
N GLN A 28 10.41 12.87 -22.87
CA GLN A 28 11.70 13.48 -23.22
C GLN A 28 12.86 12.47 -23.11
N GLY A 29 12.81 11.59 -22.13
CA GLY A 29 13.78 10.51 -21.93
C GLY A 29 13.65 9.34 -22.92
N GLY A 30 12.62 9.32 -23.76
CA GLY A 30 12.39 8.25 -24.74
C GLY A 30 11.82 6.96 -24.14
N THR A 31 11.20 7.05 -22.97
CA THR A 31 10.54 5.95 -22.24
C THR A 31 9.09 6.31 -21.90
N PRO A 32 8.22 6.56 -22.89
CA PRO A 32 6.85 7.03 -22.62
C PRO A 32 6.06 6.02 -21.81
N SER A 33 5.37 6.50 -20.76
CA SER A 33 4.43 5.66 -20.03
C SER A 33 3.15 5.44 -20.83
N ARG A 34 2.55 4.27 -20.70
CA ARG A 34 1.23 3.95 -21.29
C ARG A 34 0.18 3.67 -20.22
N MET A 35 0.59 3.61 -18.98
CA MET A 35 -0.29 3.38 -17.84
C MET A 35 0.07 4.33 -16.71
N LEU A 36 -0.94 4.91 -16.07
CA LEU A 36 -0.82 5.71 -14.87
C LEU A 36 -1.54 4.99 -13.72
N ILE A 37 -0.90 4.90 -12.57
CA ILE A 37 -1.54 4.55 -11.30
C ILE A 37 -1.56 5.81 -10.44
N LEU A 38 -2.75 6.38 -10.26
CA LEU A 38 -2.99 7.47 -9.31
C LEU A 38 -3.17 6.83 -7.95
N ASP A 39 -2.11 6.82 -7.16
CA ASP A 39 -2.06 6.19 -5.85
C ASP A 39 -2.80 7.03 -4.79
N ASP A 40 -2.62 6.77 -3.52
CA ASP A 40 -3.26 7.48 -2.42
C ASP A 40 -3.11 9.01 -2.52
N GLY A 41 -4.14 9.75 -2.10
CA GLY A 41 -4.14 11.22 -2.04
C GLY A 41 -5.09 11.95 -2.99
N TRP A 42 -5.91 11.23 -3.79
CA TRP A 42 -6.92 11.83 -4.68
C TRP A 42 -8.33 11.86 -4.08
N GLN A 43 -8.61 11.02 -3.09
CA GLN A 43 -9.93 10.84 -2.47
C GLN A 43 -10.26 11.96 -1.47
N SER A 44 -11.54 12.22 -1.27
CA SER A 44 -12.05 13.11 -0.23
C SER A 44 -12.04 12.39 1.12
N THR A 45 -11.16 12.81 2.02
CA THR A 45 -10.93 12.17 3.31
C THR A 45 -10.80 13.19 4.43
N GLU A 46 -11.14 12.81 5.65
CA GLU A 46 -10.93 13.61 6.86
C GLU A 46 -10.27 12.78 7.96
N ASN A 47 -9.51 13.46 8.82
CA ASN A 47 -8.98 12.87 10.05
C ASN A 47 -10.07 12.73 11.09
N LEU A 48 -9.97 11.65 11.87
CA LEU A 48 -10.93 11.28 12.91
C LEU A 48 -10.89 12.10 14.18
N ALA A 49 -10.10 13.11 14.29
CA ALA A 49 -10.04 13.97 15.48
C ALA A 49 -11.42 14.41 16.03
N LYS A 50 -12.51 14.10 15.33
CA LYS A 50 -13.90 14.39 15.69
C LYS A 50 -14.70 13.22 16.28
N TYR A 51 -14.14 11.99 16.36
CA TYR A 51 -14.95 10.78 16.62
C TYR A 51 -14.48 9.94 17.80
N CYS A 52 -14.02 10.55 18.88
CA CYS A 52 -14.02 9.84 20.14
C CYS A 52 -15.49 9.54 20.49
N LEU A 53 -15.87 8.27 20.34
CA LEU A 53 -17.13 7.78 20.87
C LEU A 53 -17.15 8.08 22.36
N SER A 54 -18.25 8.64 22.88
CA SER A 54 -18.43 8.74 24.32
C SER A 54 -18.39 7.34 24.94
N ALA A 55 -17.95 7.21 26.18
CA ALA A 55 -17.89 5.90 26.85
C ALA A 55 -19.23 5.12 26.83
N ALA A 56 -20.36 5.82 26.66
CA ALA A 56 -21.68 5.22 26.51
C ALA A 56 -21.91 4.64 25.10
N GLU A 57 -21.44 5.30 24.05
CA GLU A 57 -21.53 4.79 22.67
C GLU A 57 -20.53 3.63 22.44
N GLU A 58 -19.40 3.64 23.14
CA GLU A 58 -18.46 2.53 23.14
C GLU A 58 -19.06 1.25 23.75
N SER A 59 -19.91 1.34 24.79
CA SER A 59 -20.55 0.18 25.42
C SER A 59 -21.58 -0.49 24.51
N ASP A 60 -22.29 0.26 23.68
CA ASP A 60 -23.28 -0.28 22.74
C ASP A 60 -22.63 -0.98 21.53
N VAL A 61 -21.46 -0.49 21.10
CA VAL A 61 -20.72 -1.08 19.97
C VAL A 61 -19.93 -2.34 20.38
N ARG A 62 -19.52 -2.43 21.64
CA ARG A 62 -18.61 -3.48 22.13
C ARG A 62 -19.28 -4.67 22.77
N GLY A 63 -20.58 -4.64 23.04
CA GLY A 63 -21.33 -5.73 23.70
C GLY A 63 -20.62 -6.33 24.90
N ASP A 64 -21.12 -6.14 26.12
CA ASP A 64 -20.70 -6.79 27.37
C ASP A 64 -19.25 -6.62 27.87
N VAL A 65 -18.46 -5.66 27.36
CA VAL A 65 -17.15 -5.34 27.95
C VAL A 65 -17.30 -4.21 28.97
N SER A 66 -16.89 -4.45 30.20
CA SER A 66 -17.06 -3.47 31.27
C SER A 66 -16.15 -2.24 31.09
N ALA A 67 -16.66 -1.07 31.48
CA ALA A 67 -15.88 0.18 31.46
C ALA A 67 -14.55 0.12 32.26
N ALA A 68 -14.42 -0.85 33.19
CA ALA A 68 -13.20 -1.08 33.95
C ALA A 68 -12.09 -1.71 33.11
N ASP A 69 -12.42 -2.49 32.08
CA ASP A 69 -11.44 -3.11 31.18
C ASP A 69 -10.86 -2.11 30.17
N LEU A 70 -11.54 -0.98 29.98
CA LEU A 70 -11.15 0.11 29.08
C LEU A 70 -10.21 1.14 29.74
N ALA A 71 -10.26 1.26 31.06
CA ALA A 71 -9.50 2.25 31.80
C ALA A 71 -7.97 2.00 31.88
N GLY A 72 -7.49 0.86 31.38
CA GLY A 72 -6.07 0.51 31.36
C GLY A 72 -5.25 1.11 30.21
N GLY A 73 -5.87 1.66 29.20
CA GLY A 73 -5.22 2.39 28.11
C GLY A 73 -5.73 3.83 28.11
N GLY A 74 -4.92 4.77 28.57
CA GLY A 74 -5.30 6.18 28.57
C GLY A 74 -5.69 6.65 27.18
N VAL A 75 -7.00 6.76 26.94
CA VAL A 75 -7.56 7.42 25.75
C VAL A 75 -7.34 8.92 25.97
N ILE A 76 -6.45 9.50 25.18
CA ILE A 76 -6.38 10.97 25.07
C ILE A 76 -7.47 11.34 24.06
N GLU A 77 -8.39 12.18 24.50
CA GLU A 77 -9.50 12.62 23.67
C GLU A 77 -8.98 13.35 22.42
N ALA A 78 -9.44 12.94 21.26
CA ALA A 78 -8.98 13.45 19.98
C ALA A 78 -9.35 14.93 19.77
N GLU A 79 -10.36 15.45 20.47
CA GLU A 79 -10.68 16.88 20.51
C GLU A 79 -9.52 17.74 20.99
N ASP A 80 -8.72 17.23 21.94
CA ASP A 80 -7.56 17.96 22.47
C ASP A 80 -6.42 18.06 21.46
N PHE A 81 -6.29 17.12 20.53
CA PHE A 81 -5.25 17.15 19.51
C PHE A 81 -5.60 18.05 18.32
N ALA A 82 -6.82 18.04 17.84
CA ALA A 82 -7.28 18.83 16.68
C ALA A 82 -7.46 20.33 17.01
N ASN A 83 -7.89 20.65 18.24
CA ASN A 83 -8.07 22.03 18.70
C ASN A 83 -6.87 22.56 19.49
N SER A 84 -5.81 21.79 19.64
CA SER A 84 -4.69 22.17 20.48
C SER A 84 -3.85 23.28 19.84
N GLN A 85 -4.17 24.50 20.17
CA GLN A 85 -3.12 25.42 20.59
C GLN A 85 -2.35 24.69 21.70
N LEU A 86 -1.01 24.63 21.59
CA LEU A 86 -0.11 23.99 22.56
C LEU A 86 -0.64 24.05 24.00
N THR A 87 -1.40 23.07 24.43
CA THR A 87 -2.05 23.07 25.75
C THR A 87 -1.20 22.39 26.81
N SER A 88 -0.18 21.62 26.40
CA SER A 88 0.75 20.97 27.31
C SER A 88 2.19 21.00 26.76
N ILE A 89 3.16 21.21 27.68
CA ILE A 89 4.60 21.06 27.39
C ILE A 89 4.94 19.66 26.87
N LYS A 90 4.14 18.65 27.23
CA LYS A 90 4.32 17.25 26.77
C LYS A 90 4.05 17.06 25.28
N ASP A 91 3.25 17.91 24.67
CA ASP A 91 2.86 17.80 23.25
C ASP A 91 3.91 18.42 22.31
N ILE A 92 4.76 19.33 22.84
CA ILE A 92 5.80 19.99 22.06
C ILE A 92 6.76 19.00 21.38
N PRO A 93 7.29 17.98 22.07
CA PRO A 93 8.20 17.04 21.45
C PRO A 93 7.56 16.25 20.31
N VAL A 94 6.29 15.83 20.47
CA VAL A 94 5.57 15.03 19.46
C VAL A 94 5.29 15.86 18.22
N LYS A 95 4.73 17.06 18.38
CA LYS A 95 4.46 17.99 17.27
C LYS A 95 5.73 18.38 16.52
N LEU A 96 6.82 18.66 17.25
CA LEU A 96 8.12 18.96 16.65
C LEU A 96 8.69 17.77 15.90
N LEU A 97 8.57 16.57 16.46
CA LEU A 97 9.02 15.32 15.85
C LEU A 97 8.22 15.00 14.57
N THR A 98 6.91 15.16 14.61
CA THR A 98 6.03 14.99 13.44
C THR A 98 6.35 16.02 12.36
N TRP A 99 6.47 17.29 12.72
CA TRP A 99 6.87 18.32 11.78
C TRP A 99 8.24 18.04 11.15
N TRP A 100 9.22 17.63 11.96
CA TRP A 100 10.55 17.28 11.48
C TRP A 100 10.53 16.09 10.54
N TYR A 101 9.75 15.05 10.84
CA TYR A 101 9.57 13.91 9.95
C TYR A 101 8.99 14.35 8.60
N LEU A 102 7.82 14.97 8.60
CA LEU A 102 7.11 15.37 7.38
C LEU A 102 7.88 16.38 6.50
N ASN A 103 8.63 17.30 7.14
CA ASN A 103 9.28 18.38 6.40
C ASN A 103 10.74 18.13 6.08
N ILE A 104 11.41 17.28 6.81
CA ILE A 104 12.84 17.02 6.67
C ILE A 104 13.13 15.56 6.33
N VAL A 105 12.72 14.62 7.17
CA VAL A 105 13.08 13.21 7.00
C VAL A 105 12.48 12.65 5.73
N GLU A 106 11.20 12.85 5.52
CA GLU A 106 10.47 12.36 4.35
C GLU A 106 10.99 12.91 3.02
N LYS A 107 11.44 14.18 3.05
CA LYS A 107 12.00 14.86 1.89
C LYS A 107 13.50 14.65 1.69
N SER A 108 14.15 13.93 2.60
CA SER A 108 15.60 13.72 2.60
C SER A 108 16.01 12.49 1.82
N ALA A 109 17.22 12.50 1.25
CA ALA A 109 17.80 11.34 0.63
C ALA A 109 17.94 10.18 1.62
N TYR A 110 17.79 8.97 1.12
CA TYR A 110 17.71 7.70 1.84
C TYR A 110 18.73 7.50 2.97
N ASP A 111 20.02 7.76 2.75
CA ASP A 111 21.08 7.56 3.77
C ASP A 111 21.58 8.89 4.35
N SER A 112 20.76 9.93 4.29
CA SER A 112 21.07 11.22 4.87
C SER A 112 21.07 11.18 6.41
N VAL A 113 21.76 12.14 7.03
CA VAL A 113 21.81 12.26 8.49
C VAL A 113 20.41 12.33 9.12
N PRO A 114 19.44 13.12 8.60
CA PRO A 114 18.09 13.16 9.17
C PRO A 114 17.40 11.80 9.18
N VAL A 115 17.53 11.01 8.12
CA VAL A 115 16.92 9.68 8.02
C VAL A 115 17.58 8.69 9.00
N ARG A 116 18.90 8.72 9.13
CA ARG A 116 19.62 7.87 10.10
C ARG A 116 19.26 8.24 11.54
N VAL A 117 19.15 9.52 11.86
CA VAL A 117 18.71 9.98 13.17
C VAL A 117 17.27 9.56 13.45
N TRP A 118 16.35 9.69 12.47
CA TRP A 118 14.99 9.24 12.61
C TRP A 118 14.90 7.75 12.94
N ARG A 119 15.59 6.90 12.18
CA ARG A 119 15.65 5.45 12.46
C ARG A 119 16.15 5.16 13.86
N TRP A 120 17.25 5.79 14.27
CA TRP A 120 17.77 5.60 15.61
C TRP A 120 16.77 6.01 16.69
N LEU A 121 16.07 7.14 16.51
CA LEU A 121 15.04 7.60 17.43
C LEU A 121 13.86 6.61 17.50
N THR A 122 13.33 6.18 16.38
CA THR A 122 12.17 5.27 16.33
C THR A 122 12.46 3.94 17.02
N TYR A 123 13.65 3.40 16.85
CA TYR A 123 14.00 2.11 17.44
C TYR A 123 14.47 2.17 18.90
N ASN A 124 15.06 3.29 19.33
CA ASN A 124 15.73 3.35 20.63
C ASN A 124 15.07 4.29 21.66
N VAL A 125 14.31 5.28 21.20
CA VAL A 125 13.81 6.36 22.06
C VAL A 125 12.29 6.50 22.00
N ILE A 126 11.69 6.39 20.81
CA ILE A 126 10.26 6.61 20.61
C ILE A 126 9.48 5.42 21.17
N ARG A 127 8.63 5.70 22.16
CA ARG A 127 7.70 4.72 22.74
C ARG A 127 6.45 4.59 21.88
N ASN A 128 5.71 3.49 22.07
CA ASN A 128 4.45 3.21 21.37
C ASN A 128 3.47 4.39 21.44
N ASP A 129 3.36 5.07 22.58
CA ASP A 129 2.48 6.24 22.75
C ASP A 129 2.84 7.37 21.79
N ILE A 130 4.14 7.66 21.60
CA ILE A 130 4.60 8.69 20.65
C ILE A 130 4.32 8.25 19.20
N MET A 131 4.52 6.97 18.88
CA MET A 131 4.21 6.44 17.55
C MET A 131 2.72 6.50 17.23
N LYS A 132 1.85 6.34 18.24
CA LYS A 132 0.42 6.52 18.12
C LYS A 132 0.07 7.94 17.66
N TYR A 133 0.56 8.97 18.35
CA TYR A 133 0.38 10.37 17.95
C TYR A 133 0.93 10.67 16.54
N PHE A 134 2.06 10.05 16.21
CA PHE A 134 2.64 10.19 14.88
C PHE A 134 1.71 9.59 13.82
N ALA A 135 1.17 8.40 14.05
CA ALA A 135 0.23 7.74 13.16
C ALA A 135 -1.06 8.57 12.95
N GLU A 136 -1.57 9.21 14.02
CA GLU A 136 -2.74 10.10 13.95
C GLU A 136 -2.53 11.32 13.05
N ALA A 137 -1.31 11.76 12.87
CA ALA A 137 -0.96 12.87 11.98
C ALA A 137 -0.78 12.45 10.51
N THR A 138 -0.87 11.16 10.21
CA THR A 138 -0.67 10.61 8.86
C THR A 138 -2.00 10.26 8.19
N ASP A 139 -1.92 9.84 6.93
CA ASP A 139 -3.08 9.36 6.18
C ASP A 139 -3.69 8.09 6.77
N TRP A 140 -2.96 7.36 7.61
CA TRP A 140 -3.42 6.12 8.26
C TRP A 140 -4.58 6.34 9.24
N SER A 141 -4.80 7.56 9.73
CA SER A 141 -5.94 7.93 10.59
C SER A 141 -7.11 8.56 9.84
N LYS A 142 -7.08 8.62 8.51
CA LYS A 142 -8.14 9.21 7.71
C LYS A 142 -9.20 8.20 7.30
N ARG A 143 -10.42 8.72 7.14
CA ARG A 143 -11.60 8.01 6.61
C ARG A 143 -12.14 8.68 5.37
N LEU A 144 -12.72 7.88 4.49
CA LEU A 144 -13.42 8.36 3.30
C LEU A 144 -14.71 9.08 3.69
N THR A 145 -14.90 10.30 3.20
CA THR A 145 -16.09 11.11 3.48
C THR A 145 -17.04 11.20 2.31
N GLU A 146 -16.53 11.10 1.08
CA GLU A 146 -17.30 11.19 -0.16
C GLU A 146 -16.71 10.30 -1.25
N LEU A 147 -17.53 9.90 -2.23
CA LEU A 147 -17.09 9.14 -3.41
C LEU A 147 -16.61 10.06 -4.55
N THR A 148 -16.42 11.34 -4.26
CA THR A 148 -15.89 12.33 -5.19
C THR A 148 -14.42 12.61 -4.92
N PRO A 149 -13.66 13.03 -5.95
CA PRO A 149 -12.28 13.46 -5.77
C PRO A 149 -12.17 14.66 -4.82
N ASN A 150 -11.04 14.76 -4.15
CA ASN A 150 -10.74 15.90 -3.28
C ASN A 150 -10.48 17.20 -4.05
N GLY A 151 -10.25 18.29 -3.32
CA GLY A 151 -10.03 19.62 -3.90
C GLY A 151 -8.90 19.71 -4.93
N LYS A 152 -7.87 18.87 -4.84
CA LYS A 152 -6.77 18.81 -5.82
C LYS A 152 -7.20 18.20 -7.15
N PHE A 153 -8.18 17.30 -7.12
CA PHE A 153 -8.63 16.50 -8.26
C PHE A 153 -10.09 16.76 -8.66
N LEU A 154 -10.66 17.92 -8.31
CA LEU A 154 -12.04 18.30 -8.67
C LEU A 154 -12.37 18.08 -10.16
N GLN A 155 -11.37 18.17 -11.03
CA GLN A 155 -11.52 17.97 -12.47
C GLN A 155 -10.88 16.65 -12.95
N LEU A 156 -10.92 15.60 -12.15
CA LEU A 156 -10.30 14.31 -12.46
C LEU A 156 -10.65 13.81 -13.87
N ALA A 157 -11.92 13.86 -14.26
CA ALA A 157 -12.36 13.44 -15.58
C ALA A 157 -11.71 14.24 -16.73
N SER A 158 -11.52 15.54 -16.54
CA SER A 158 -10.85 16.38 -17.54
C SER A 158 -9.36 16.09 -17.60
N LEU A 159 -8.72 15.91 -16.47
CA LEU A 159 -7.32 15.50 -16.37
C LEU A 159 -7.09 14.17 -17.08
N ILE A 160 -7.88 13.15 -16.80
CA ILE A 160 -7.71 11.82 -17.42
C ILE A 160 -7.88 11.90 -18.93
N ARG A 161 -8.88 12.63 -19.43
CA ARG A 161 -9.04 12.84 -20.88
C ARG A 161 -7.85 13.54 -21.52
N GLU A 162 -7.32 14.56 -20.88
CA GLU A 162 -6.10 15.26 -21.29
C GLU A 162 -4.92 14.28 -21.34
N LEU A 163 -4.66 13.57 -20.25
CA LEU A 163 -3.53 12.65 -20.16
C LEU A 163 -3.59 11.53 -21.22
N LYS A 164 -4.77 10.99 -21.48
CA LYS A 164 -4.96 9.99 -22.55
C LYS A 164 -4.72 10.56 -23.94
N ARG A 165 -5.20 11.78 -24.20
CA ARG A 165 -5.08 12.45 -25.51
C ARG A 165 -3.66 12.91 -25.77
N ASP A 166 -3.04 13.61 -24.82
CA ASP A 166 -1.81 14.37 -25.04
C ASP A 166 -0.55 13.54 -24.74
N TYR A 167 -0.62 12.61 -23.79
CA TYR A 167 0.48 11.74 -23.41
C TYR A 167 0.34 10.29 -23.94
N GLY A 168 -0.78 9.97 -24.57
CA GLY A 168 -1.01 8.65 -25.15
C GLY A 168 -1.16 7.54 -24.12
N LEU A 169 -1.63 7.88 -22.91
CA LEU A 169 -1.96 6.87 -21.90
C LEU A 169 -3.09 5.97 -22.41
N GLN A 170 -2.91 4.67 -22.25
CA GLN A 170 -3.91 3.67 -22.59
C GLN A 170 -4.75 3.28 -21.37
N TYR A 171 -4.17 3.33 -20.18
CA TYR A 171 -4.80 2.94 -18.94
C TYR A 171 -4.51 3.94 -17.83
N THR A 172 -5.54 4.25 -17.06
CA THR A 172 -5.44 5.02 -15.82
C THR A 172 -6.11 4.25 -14.71
N TYR A 173 -5.39 3.98 -13.64
CA TYR A 173 -5.88 3.31 -12.44
C TYR A 173 -5.91 4.28 -11.28
N CYS A 174 -6.91 4.12 -10.40
CA CYS A 174 -7.01 4.85 -9.15
C CYS A 174 -6.89 3.89 -7.96
N TRP A 175 -6.16 4.32 -6.95
CA TRP A 175 -6.03 3.60 -5.69
C TRP A 175 -7.28 3.82 -4.81
N HIS A 176 -7.69 2.80 -4.09
CA HIS A 176 -8.55 2.88 -2.92
C HIS A 176 -8.29 1.70 -1.98
N ALA A 177 -8.57 1.85 -0.68
CA ALA A 177 -8.57 0.71 0.22
C ALA A 177 -9.83 -0.14 0.04
N LEU A 178 -9.76 -1.43 0.39
CA LEU A 178 -10.93 -2.33 0.34
C LEU A 178 -12.09 -1.81 1.21
N THR A 179 -11.78 -1.15 2.30
CA THR A 179 -12.75 -0.49 3.19
C THR A 179 -13.08 0.96 2.79
N GLY A 180 -12.59 1.44 1.64
CA GLY A 180 -12.76 2.80 1.16
C GLY A 180 -11.50 3.64 1.32
N TYR A 181 -10.96 3.74 2.53
CA TYR A 181 -9.68 4.39 2.84
C TYR A 181 -8.96 3.65 3.97
N TRP A 182 -7.85 4.16 4.49
CA TRP A 182 -7.02 3.47 5.50
C TRP A 182 -7.79 3.06 6.75
N LEU A 183 -8.63 3.95 7.33
CA LEU A 183 -9.56 3.61 8.41
C LEU A 183 -11.01 3.43 7.93
N GLY A 184 -11.19 3.07 6.67
CA GLY A 184 -12.50 2.83 6.10
C GLY A 184 -13.26 4.11 5.75
N VAL A 185 -14.56 4.10 5.96
CA VAL A 185 -15.47 5.22 5.67
C VAL A 185 -15.90 5.92 6.95
N ASP A 186 -16.24 7.20 6.83
CA ASP A 186 -16.78 7.98 7.94
C ASP A 186 -18.29 7.76 8.09
N PRO A 187 -18.76 7.14 9.20
CA PRO A 187 -20.19 6.90 9.43
C PRO A 187 -21.04 8.16 9.54
N THR A 188 -20.41 9.28 9.86
CA THR A 188 -21.13 10.55 10.06
C THR A 188 -21.19 11.40 8.81
N ALA A 189 -20.32 11.12 7.85
CA ALA A 189 -20.28 11.86 6.60
C ALA A 189 -21.56 11.70 5.80
N PRO A 190 -22.20 12.81 5.38
CA PRO A 190 -23.48 12.75 4.65
C PRO A 190 -23.43 11.87 3.40
N GLY A 191 -22.32 11.89 2.66
CA GLY A 191 -22.11 11.08 1.46
C GLY A 191 -22.05 9.58 1.71
N MET A 192 -21.72 9.15 2.95
CA MET A 192 -21.55 7.75 3.31
C MET A 192 -22.77 7.14 4.01
N LYS A 193 -23.63 7.95 4.64
CA LYS A 193 -24.78 7.45 5.44
C LYS A 193 -25.70 6.49 4.72
N LYS A 194 -25.88 6.64 3.42
CA LYS A 194 -26.74 5.75 2.61
C LYS A 194 -26.27 4.30 2.56
N PHE A 195 -25.00 4.04 2.86
CA PHE A 195 -24.41 2.70 2.88
C PHE A 195 -24.42 2.09 4.31
N ASN A 196 -24.98 2.79 5.30
CA ASN A 196 -25.09 2.37 6.69
C ASN A 196 -23.74 1.96 7.32
N PRO A 197 -22.65 2.76 7.16
CA PRO A 197 -21.36 2.41 7.71
C PRO A 197 -21.37 2.36 9.22
N VAL A 198 -20.54 1.48 9.79
CA VAL A 198 -20.36 1.33 11.23
C VAL A 198 -18.87 1.29 11.58
N ILE A 199 -18.53 1.71 12.81
CA ILE A 199 -17.16 1.51 13.32
C ILE A 199 -17.06 0.09 13.83
N GLN A 200 -16.12 -0.67 13.26
CA GLN A 200 -15.84 -2.04 13.66
C GLN A 200 -14.44 -2.13 14.24
N PHE A 201 -14.31 -2.76 15.39
CA PHE A 201 -13.02 -3.08 15.99
C PHE A 201 -12.57 -4.49 15.60
N ALA A 202 -11.26 -4.70 15.50
CA ALA A 202 -10.70 -6.01 15.25
C ALA A 202 -11.13 -7.00 16.35
N SER A 203 -11.38 -8.24 15.96
CA SER A 203 -11.84 -9.30 16.88
C SER A 203 -10.88 -9.58 18.04
N ASN A 204 -9.63 -9.22 17.92
CA ASN A 204 -8.58 -9.38 18.93
C ASN A 204 -8.18 -8.04 19.58
N HIS A 205 -8.98 -6.99 19.43
CA HIS A 205 -8.69 -5.64 19.93
C HIS A 205 -8.33 -5.61 21.44
N PHE A 206 -8.93 -6.49 22.24
CA PHE A 206 -8.66 -6.61 23.69
C PHE A 206 -7.68 -7.71 24.06
N GLY A 207 -7.13 -8.43 23.10
CA GLY A 207 -6.38 -9.65 23.35
C GLY A 207 -4.91 -9.61 22.96
N TYR A 208 -4.32 -8.45 22.75
CA TYR A 208 -2.89 -8.36 22.43
C TYR A 208 -2.05 -8.79 23.63
N THR A 209 -1.47 -9.98 23.54
CA THR A 209 -0.54 -10.44 24.55
C THR A 209 0.79 -9.69 24.44
N PRO A 210 1.56 -9.56 25.54
CA PRO A 210 2.90 -8.99 25.48
C PRO A 210 3.80 -9.65 24.43
N GLY A 211 3.59 -10.93 24.17
CA GLY A 211 4.32 -11.67 23.14
C GLY A 211 4.02 -11.20 21.72
N ILE A 212 2.76 -10.91 21.42
CA ILE A 212 2.39 -10.36 20.11
C ILE A 212 2.96 -8.96 19.94
N LEU A 213 2.84 -8.09 20.94
CA LEU A 213 3.40 -6.74 20.88
C LEU A 213 4.94 -6.71 20.79
N LEU A 214 5.59 -7.78 21.24
CA LEU A 214 7.04 -7.92 21.08
C LEU A 214 7.44 -8.24 19.63
N VAL A 215 6.63 -9.05 18.95
CA VAL A 215 6.89 -9.50 17.57
C VAL A 215 6.35 -8.50 16.54
N GLU A 216 5.19 -7.91 16.85
CA GLU A 216 4.49 -6.95 15.98
C GLU A 216 4.12 -5.69 16.78
N PRO A 217 5.09 -4.83 17.06
CA PRO A 217 4.88 -3.65 17.89
C PRO A 217 3.93 -2.62 17.26
N THR A 218 3.74 -2.66 15.95
CA THR A 218 2.83 -1.78 15.22
C THR A 218 1.39 -1.90 15.71
N MET A 219 0.99 -3.05 16.23
CA MET A 219 -0.34 -3.26 16.78
C MET A 219 -0.67 -2.37 17.99
N ALA A 220 0.35 -1.85 18.66
CA ALA A 220 0.15 -0.96 19.81
C ALA A 220 -0.17 0.49 19.42
N TRP A 221 0.18 0.89 18.19
CA TRP A 221 0.06 2.28 17.73
C TRP A 221 -0.65 2.44 16.38
N ASN A 222 -0.99 1.36 15.69
CA ASN A 222 -1.74 1.44 14.44
C ASN A 222 -3.16 1.94 14.73
N PRO A 223 -3.63 3.01 14.07
CA PRO A 223 -4.96 3.59 14.30
C PRO A 223 -6.10 2.58 14.19
N SER A 224 -6.03 1.62 13.27
CA SER A 224 -7.06 0.57 13.14
C SER A 224 -7.25 -0.27 14.41
N SER A 225 -6.24 -0.33 15.27
CA SER A 225 -6.28 -1.12 16.52
C SER A 225 -7.01 -0.40 17.66
N PHE A 226 -7.02 0.92 17.68
CA PHE A 226 -7.61 1.69 18.80
C PHE A 226 -8.76 2.61 18.39
N GLU A 227 -8.85 3.02 17.13
CA GLU A 227 -9.95 3.83 16.61
C GLU A 227 -11.01 3.00 15.87
N GLY A 228 -10.70 1.75 15.56
CA GLY A 228 -11.53 0.90 14.73
C GLY A 228 -11.55 1.33 13.25
N VAL A 229 -12.21 0.56 12.43
CA VAL A 229 -12.33 0.79 10.99
C VAL A 229 -13.79 1.04 10.62
N GLY A 230 -14.06 2.09 9.87
CA GLY A 230 -15.38 2.36 9.32
C GLY A 230 -15.69 1.38 8.18
N ILE A 231 -16.49 0.36 8.45
CA ILE A 231 -16.87 -0.65 7.48
C ILE A 231 -18.26 -0.39 6.92
N ILE A 232 -18.47 -0.80 5.68
CA ILE A 232 -19.81 -0.91 5.09
C ILE A 232 -20.32 -2.33 5.38
N PRO A 233 -21.51 -2.50 5.97
CA PRO A 233 -22.07 -3.83 6.20
C PRO A 233 -22.16 -4.67 4.91
N PRO A 234 -22.00 -6.01 4.99
CA PRO A 234 -21.99 -6.89 3.82
C PRO A 234 -23.21 -6.73 2.89
N GLU A 235 -24.35 -6.37 3.40
CA GLU A 235 -25.58 -6.14 2.65
C GLU A 235 -25.53 -4.86 1.77
N SER A 236 -24.70 -3.88 2.11
CA SER A 236 -24.56 -2.60 1.40
C SER A 236 -23.25 -2.46 0.61
N ILE A 237 -22.31 -3.38 0.78
CA ILE A 237 -20.95 -3.24 0.18
C ILE A 237 -20.98 -3.26 -1.34
N ARG A 238 -21.91 -3.99 -1.95
CA ARG A 238 -22.07 -4.02 -3.40
C ARG A 238 -22.49 -2.65 -3.96
N ASP A 239 -23.43 -2.00 -3.30
CA ASP A 239 -23.90 -0.67 -3.70
C ASP A 239 -22.79 0.38 -3.55
N PHE A 240 -21.99 0.27 -2.49
CA PHE A 240 -20.82 1.13 -2.27
C PHE A 240 -19.80 1.00 -3.41
N PHE A 241 -19.35 -0.21 -3.72
CA PHE A 241 -18.40 -0.40 -4.82
C PHE A 241 -19.02 -0.06 -6.18
N GLY A 242 -20.31 -0.37 -6.38
CA GLY A 242 -21.02 -0.02 -7.62
C GLY A 242 -20.99 1.47 -7.89
N GLU A 243 -21.29 2.29 -6.89
CA GLU A 243 -21.24 3.75 -7.04
C GLU A 243 -19.80 4.29 -7.19
N LEU A 244 -18.86 3.79 -6.37
CA LEU A 244 -17.47 4.19 -6.45
C LEU A 244 -16.89 3.92 -7.85
N HIS A 245 -17.04 2.70 -8.36
CA HIS A 245 -16.46 2.31 -9.65
C HIS A 245 -17.22 2.89 -10.84
N SER A 246 -18.53 3.12 -10.73
CA SER A 246 -19.29 3.87 -11.73
C SER A 246 -18.76 5.32 -11.86
N ASN A 247 -18.55 6.01 -10.74
CA ASN A 247 -17.99 7.37 -10.75
C ASN A 247 -16.59 7.39 -11.38
N LEU A 248 -15.74 6.40 -11.08
CA LEU A 248 -14.41 6.28 -11.68
C LEU A 248 -14.49 6.02 -13.19
N LYS A 249 -15.38 5.14 -13.64
CA LYS A 249 -15.62 4.88 -15.06
C LYS A 249 -16.06 6.16 -15.79
N ASP A 250 -17.00 6.90 -15.22
CA ASP A 250 -17.51 8.16 -15.81
C ASP A 250 -16.40 9.22 -15.90
N ALA A 251 -15.44 9.18 -14.95
CA ALA A 251 -14.24 10.00 -15.04
C ALA A 251 -13.22 9.52 -16.09
N GLY A 252 -13.42 8.35 -16.69
CA GLY A 252 -12.52 7.76 -17.69
C GLY A 252 -11.41 6.90 -17.13
N VAL A 253 -11.52 6.48 -15.86
CA VAL A 253 -10.62 5.51 -15.22
C VAL A 253 -10.87 4.11 -15.79
N ASP A 254 -9.79 3.34 -15.98
CA ASP A 254 -9.85 2.02 -16.61
C ASP A 254 -9.71 0.86 -15.60
N GLY A 255 -9.28 1.14 -14.39
CA GLY A 255 -9.07 0.12 -13.37
C GLY A 255 -8.76 0.70 -12.00
N VAL A 256 -8.57 -0.18 -11.03
CA VAL A 256 -8.24 0.22 -9.65
C VAL A 256 -7.04 -0.56 -9.10
N LYS A 257 -6.33 0.07 -8.18
CA LYS A 257 -5.43 -0.60 -7.22
C LYS A 257 -6.16 -0.63 -5.89
N CYS A 258 -6.66 -1.81 -5.51
CA CYS A 258 -7.39 -2.01 -4.27
C CYS A 258 -6.47 -2.52 -3.18
N ASP A 259 -6.24 -1.69 -2.17
CA ASP A 259 -5.28 -1.90 -1.08
C ASP A 259 -5.96 -2.20 0.26
N ALA A 260 -5.14 -2.39 1.30
CA ALA A 260 -5.55 -2.64 2.68
C ALA A 260 -6.54 -3.82 2.84
N GLN A 261 -6.47 -4.81 1.97
CA GLN A 261 -7.45 -5.91 1.93
C GLN A 261 -7.33 -6.85 3.14
N ALA A 262 -6.14 -6.97 3.74
CA ALA A 262 -5.90 -7.88 4.86
C ALA A 262 -6.72 -7.55 6.11
N ALA A 263 -7.00 -6.28 6.35
CA ALA A 263 -7.69 -5.83 7.55
C ALA A 263 -9.13 -6.37 7.68
N ILE A 264 -9.81 -6.62 6.56
CA ILE A 264 -11.23 -7.00 6.58
C ILE A 264 -11.51 -8.33 7.27
N THR A 265 -10.55 -9.26 7.25
CA THR A 265 -10.67 -10.55 7.95
C THR A 265 -10.89 -10.39 9.45
N GLN A 266 -10.27 -9.37 10.04
CA GLN A 266 -10.37 -9.10 11.48
C GLN A 266 -11.69 -8.40 11.86
N MET A 267 -12.43 -7.87 10.90
CA MET A 267 -13.67 -7.10 11.10
C MET A 267 -14.92 -7.98 11.03
N GLY A 268 -14.78 -9.31 11.04
CA GLY A 268 -15.87 -10.25 10.83
C GLY A 268 -16.77 -10.51 12.06
N VAL A 269 -16.51 -9.89 13.23
CA VAL A 269 -17.33 -10.05 14.44
C VAL A 269 -18.75 -9.52 14.17
N GLY A 270 -19.77 -10.32 14.49
CA GLY A 270 -21.17 -9.99 14.20
C GLY A 270 -21.62 -10.30 12.76
N TYR A 271 -20.69 -10.57 11.84
CA TYR A 271 -20.97 -10.82 10.41
C TYR A 271 -20.70 -12.27 9.98
N GLY A 272 -20.63 -13.19 10.95
CA GLY A 272 -20.42 -14.61 10.68
C GLY A 272 -18.95 -15.01 10.53
N GLY A 273 -18.03 -14.19 11.02
CA GLY A 273 -16.58 -14.44 11.06
C GLY A 273 -15.81 -13.88 9.87
N GLY A 274 -14.48 -13.87 10.01
CA GLY A 274 -13.56 -13.24 9.06
C GLY A 274 -13.68 -13.77 7.64
N ALA A 275 -13.74 -15.08 7.46
CA ALA A 275 -13.84 -15.69 6.13
C ALA A 275 -15.13 -15.29 5.38
N ARG A 276 -16.26 -15.17 6.09
CA ARG A 276 -17.53 -14.73 5.49
C ARG A 276 -17.48 -13.25 5.12
N MET A 277 -16.94 -12.44 6.03
CA MET A 277 -16.77 -11.00 5.81
C MET A 277 -15.85 -10.73 4.60
N THR A 278 -14.67 -11.36 4.57
CA THR A 278 -13.72 -11.24 3.46
C THR A 278 -14.34 -11.64 2.13
N ARG A 279 -15.04 -12.79 2.11
CA ARG A 279 -15.73 -13.24 0.90
C ARG A 279 -16.74 -12.23 0.39
N ALA A 280 -17.55 -11.64 1.28
CA ALA A 280 -18.55 -10.65 0.89
C ALA A 280 -17.89 -9.43 0.21
N TYR A 281 -16.82 -8.92 0.82
CA TYR A 281 -16.09 -7.76 0.30
C TYR A 281 -15.36 -8.06 -1.01
N VAL A 282 -14.62 -9.16 -1.08
CA VAL A 282 -13.87 -9.53 -2.29
C VAL A 282 -14.81 -9.79 -3.47
N HIS A 283 -15.93 -10.49 -3.24
CA HIS A 283 -16.88 -10.74 -4.34
C HIS A 283 -17.55 -9.45 -4.79
N ALA A 284 -17.96 -8.57 -3.88
CA ALA A 284 -18.57 -7.29 -4.25
C ALA A 284 -17.58 -6.40 -5.02
N LEU A 285 -16.30 -6.37 -4.60
CA LEU A 285 -15.22 -5.70 -5.34
C LEU A 285 -15.11 -6.25 -6.76
N GLU A 286 -14.95 -7.56 -6.91
CA GLU A 286 -14.73 -8.20 -8.21
C GLU A 286 -15.93 -8.05 -9.15
N GLU A 287 -17.16 -8.21 -8.64
CA GLU A 287 -18.38 -7.98 -9.39
C GLU A 287 -18.45 -6.56 -9.93
N SER A 288 -18.16 -5.57 -9.09
CA SER A 288 -18.19 -4.15 -9.47
C SER A 288 -17.04 -3.78 -10.43
N VAL A 289 -15.81 -4.26 -10.17
CA VAL A 289 -14.69 -4.05 -11.10
C VAL A 289 -14.95 -4.69 -12.46
N LYS A 290 -15.58 -5.86 -12.48
CA LYS A 290 -15.95 -6.54 -13.73
C LYS A 290 -17.02 -5.77 -14.49
N GLU A 291 -18.02 -5.25 -13.82
CA GLU A 291 -19.14 -4.49 -14.40
C GLU A 291 -18.69 -3.15 -14.97
N PHE A 292 -17.90 -2.39 -14.24
CA PHE A 292 -17.55 -1.01 -14.58
C PHE A 292 -16.17 -0.84 -15.22
N LEU A 293 -15.20 -1.70 -14.89
CA LEU A 293 -13.77 -1.52 -15.19
C LEU A 293 -13.16 -2.72 -15.93
N ASP A 294 -13.95 -3.52 -16.63
CA ASP A 294 -13.51 -4.66 -17.43
C ASP A 294 -12.62 -5.67 -16.68
N GLY A 295 -12.80 -5.81 -15.38
CA GLY A 295 -12.00 -6.69 -14.53
C GLY A 295 -10.59 -6.17 -14.21
N ASN A 296 -10.30 -4.92 -14.48
CA ASN A 296 -8.97 -4.34 -14.27
C ASN A 296 -8.75 -3.94 -12.80
N CYS A 297 -8.08 -4.81 -12.05
CA CYS A 297 -7.74 -4.60 -10.65
C CYS A 297 -6.31 -5.07 -10.35
N ILE A 298 -5.59 -4.30 -9.55
CA ILE A 298 -4.38 -4.73 -8.84
C ILE A 298 -4.77 -4.90 -7.38
N ASN A 299 -4.71 -6.14 -6.87
CA ASN A 299 -4.96 -6.42 -5.47
C ASN A 299 -3.68 -6.19 -4.66
N CYS A 300 -3.77 -5.39 -3.59
CA CYS A 300 -2.66 -5.02 -2.72
C CYS A 300 -2.99 -5.34 -1.26
N MET A 301 -1.97 -5.62 -0.42
CA MET A 301 -2.11 -6.12 0.96
C MET A 301 -3.14 -7.27 1.06
N CYS A 302 -3.07 -8.21 0.14
CA CYS A 302 -4.13 -9.16 -0.18
C CYS A 302 -3.74 -10.63 0.10
N HIS A 303 -2.74 -10.87 0.95
CA HIS A 303 -2.19 -12.20 1.23
C HIS A 303 -2.93 -13.05 2.27
N PRO A 304 -3.90 -12.57 3.07
CA PRO A 304 -4.67 -13.49 3.91
C PRO A 304 -5.27 -14.63 3.09
N THR A 305 -5.26 -15.81 3.68
CA THR A 305 -5.80 -17.02 3.07
C THR A 305 -7.24 -16.83 2.60
N GLU A 306 -8.03 -16.10 3.38
CA GLU A 306 -9.42 -15.77 3.09
C GLU A 306 -9.56 -14.94 1.80
N ASN A 307 -8.64 -14.00 1.54
CA ASN A 307 -8.62 -13.23 0.30
C ASN A 307 -8.27 -14.13 -0.89
N ILE A 308 -7.15 -14.87 -0.79
CA ILE A 308 -6.65 -15.73 -1.88
C ILE A 308 -7.69 -16.76 -2.32
N TYR A 309 -8.40 -17.38 -1.36
CA TYR A 309 -9.44 -18.36 -1.67
C TYR A 309 -10.78 -17.75 -2.09
N SER A 310 -10.93 -16.43 -2.05
CA SER A 310 -12.16 -15.75 -2.47
C SER A 310 -12.10 -15.18 -3.88
N TYR A 311 -10.91 -15.03 -4.49
CA TYR A 311 -10.78 -14.50 -5.85
C TYR A 311 -11.44 -15.39 -6.91
N ARG A 312 -12.11 -14.75 -7.88
CA ARG A 312 -12.80 -15.38 -9.00
C ARG A 312 -12.46 -14.75 -10.34
N ASP A 313 -12.42 -13.42 -10.41
CA ASP A 313 -12.38 -12.64 -11.63
C ASP A 313 -11.13 -11.75 -11.73
N THR A 314 -10.54 -11.32 -10.62
CA THR A 314 -9.31 -10.51 -10.61
C THR A 314 -8.07 -11.41 -10.60
N SER A 315 -7.03 -11.01 -11.34
CA SER A 315 -5.91 -11.90 -11.62
C SER A 315 -4.53 -11.28 -11.38
N VAL A 316 -4.44 -10.10 -10.80
CA VAL A 316 -3.16 -9.47 -10.45
C VAL A 316 -3.14 -9.19 -8.95
N ALA A 317 -2.10 -9.67 -8.27
CA ALA A 317 -1.95 -9.53 -6.83
C ALA A 317 -0.50 -9.21 -6.45
N ARG A 318 -0.33 -8.22 -5.57
CA ARG A 318 0.96 -7.94 -4.93
C ARG A 318 1.48 -9.20 -4.25
N ALA A 319 2.76 -9.45 -4.37
CA ALA A 319 3.38 -10.67 -3.86
C ALA A 319 4.40 -10.41 -2.75
N SER A 320 4.56 -9.18 -2.32
CA SER A 320 5.43 -8.76 -1.22
C SER A 320 4.93 -7.48 -0.57
N ASP A 321 5.64 -7.03 0.45
CA ASP A 321 5.59 -5.66 0.95
C ASP A 321 5.94 -4.64 -0.12
N ASP A 322 5.73 -3.35 0.20
CA ASP A 322 6.09 -2.24 -0.67
C ASP A 322 7.59 -2.15 -0.94
N PHE A 323 7.93 -1.51 -2.03
CA PHE A 323 9.27 -1.00 -2.26
C PHE A 323 9.55 0.15 -1.29
N TYR A 324 10.40 -0.10 -0.30
CA TYR A 324 10.78 0.90 0.71
C TYR A 324 12.12 1.55 0.35
N PRO A 325 12.13 2.71 -0.32
CA PRO A 325 13.38 3.32 -0.82
C PRO A 325 14.35 3.72 0.28
N ARG A 326 13.87 3.86 1.53
CA ARG A 326 14.70 4.29 2.67
C ARG A 326 15.16 3.14 3.56
N GLU A 327 14.79 1.89 3.24
CA GLU A 327 15.15 0.72 4.05
C GLU A 327 16.11 -0.20 3.30
N PRO A 328 17.42 -0.19 3.61
CA PRO A 328 18.44 -0.96 2.87
C PRO A 328 18.15 -2.44 2.82
N ALA A 329 17.71 -3.00 3.95
CA ALA A 329 17.45 -4.43 4.06
C ALA A 329 16.21 -4.88 3.28
N SER A 330 15.29 -3.97 3.00
CA SER A 330 14.03 -4.31 2.31
C SER A 330 14.27 -4.75 0.86
N HIS A 331 15.31 -4.25 0.19
CA HIS A 331 15.51 -4.48 -1.24
C HIS A 331 15.79 -5.94 -1.58
N THR A 332 16.69 -6.60 -0.84
CA THR A 332 16.98 -8.02 -1.03
C THR A 332 15.81 -8.89 -0.56
N VAL A 333 15.24 -8.57 0.61
CA VAL A 333 14.07 -9.27 1.17
C VAL A 333 12.86 -9.18 0.25
N HIS A 334 12.61 -8.02 -0.36
CA HIS A 334 11.53 -7.82 -1.33
C HIS A 334 11.64 -8.81 -2.50
N VAL A 335 12.81 -8.90 -3.14
CA VAL A 335 13.03 -9.79 -4.29
C VAL A 335 12.90 -11.26 -3.87
N VAL A 336 13.44 -11.64 -2.70
CA VAL A 336 13.28 -13.00 -2.15
C VAL A 336 11.80 -13.33 -1.95
N ASN A 337 11.08 -12.47 -1.23
CA ASN A 337 9.68 -12.71 -0.89
C ASN A 337 8.82 -12.86 -2.14
N VAL A 338 8.95 -11.96 -3.12
CA VAL A 338 8.16 -12.07 -4.36
C VAL A 338 8.46 -13.35 -5.10
N ALA A 339 9.75 -13.71 -5.24
CA ALA A 339 10.14 -14.92 -5.98
C ALA A 339 9.55 -16.19 -5.35
N TYR A 340 9.66 -16.35 -4.03
CA TYR A 340 9.12 -17.53 -3.36
C TYR A 340 7.59 -17.51 -3.26
N ASN A 341 6.96 -16.38 -3.01
CA ASN A 341 5.51 -16.24 -3.03
C ASN A 341 4.93 -16.57 -4.40
N SER A 342 5.65 -16.30 -5.48
CA SER A 342 5.24 -16.63 -6.85
C SER A 342 5.11 -18.15 -7.11
N LEU A 343 5.67 -19.01 -6.26
CA LEU A 343 5.46 -20.45 -6.33
C LEU A 343 4.00 -20.83 -6.12
N PHE A 344 3.32 -20.18 -5.18
CA PHE A 344 1.92 -20.43 -4.87
C PHE A 344 1.01 -19.41 -5.57
N LEU A 345 1.25 -18.12 -5.37
CA LEU A 345 0.40 -17.07 -5.95
C LEU A 345 0.39 -17.12 -7.47
N GLY A 346 1.50 -17.49 -8.09
CA GLY A 346 1.63 -17.62 -9.53
C GLY A 346 0.78 -18.73 -10.18
N GLU A 347 0.14 -19.59 -9.39
CA GLU A 347 -0.81 -20.58 -9.88
C GLU A 347 -2.24 -20.01 -10.02
N VAL A 348 -2.56 -18.95 -9.28
CA VAL A 348 -3.91 -18.38 -9.20
C VAL A 348 -3.97 -16.93 -9.67
N THR A 349 -2.86 -16.20 -9.59
CA THR A 349 -2.77 -14.79 -10.01
C THR A 349 -1.47 -14.54 -10.77
N GLN A 350 -1.38 -13.39 -11.44
CA GLN A 350 -0.11 -12.82 -11.88
C GLN A 350 0.47 -12.02 -10.71
N PRO A 351 1.58 -12.46 -10.10
CA PRO A 351 2.23 -11.71 -9.05
C PRO A 351 2.68 -10.33 -9.52
N ASP A 352 2.31 -9.32 -8.80
CA ASP A 352 2.79 -7.96 -8.96
C ASP A 352 4.01 -7.75 -8.04
N TRP A 353 5.09 -7.21 -8.62
CA TRP A 353 6.37 -7.02 -7.96
C TRP A 353 6.56 -5.60 -7.44
N ASP A 354 5.50 -4.83 -7.39
CA ASP A 354 5.49 -3.42 -7.02
C ASP A 354 6.30 -2.50 -7.92
N MET A 355 6.19 -1.20 -7.66
CA MET A 355 7.02 -0.16 -8.26
C MET A 355 8.48 -0.25 -7.80
N PHE A 356 9.34 0.52 -8.44
CA PHE A 356 10.68 0.84 -7.98
C PHE A 356 11.08 2.25 -8.42
N GLN A 357 12.18 2.78 -7.92
CA GLN A 357 12.73 4.06 -8.35
C GLN A 357 13.97 3.82 -9.20
N SER A 358 14.02 4.39 -10.42
CA SER A 358 15.09 4.13 -11.38
C SER A 358 16.41 4.80 -10.99
N ASP A 359 16.35 5.88 -10.21
CA ASP A 359 17.52 6.59 -9.68
C ASP A 359 18.04 6.02 -8.34
N HIS A 360 17.40 4.97 -7.84
CA HIS A 360 17.78 4.37 -6.56
C HIS A 360 19.05 3.52 -6.68
N VAL A 361 19.85 3.45 -5.60
CA VAL A 361 21.08 2.63 -5.55
C VAL A 361 20.84 1.15 -5.89
N ALA A 362 19.68 0.59 -5.54
CA ALA A 362 19.27 -0.78 -5.86
C ALA A 362 18.45 -0.89 -7.15
N ALA A 363 18.38 0.16 -7.98
CA ALA A 363 17.52 0.20 -9.16
C ALA A 363 17.81 -0.93 -10.15
N SER A 364 19.08 -1.22 -10.41
CA SER A 364 19.49 -2.31 -11.31
C SER A 364 19.03 -3.68 -10.83
N LEU A 365 19.05 -3.94 -9.51
CA LEU A 365 18.53 -5.16 -8.91
C LEU A 365 17.03 -5.27 -9.16
N HIS A 366 16.27 -4.23 -8.83
CA HIS A 366 14.83 -4.19 -8.98
C HIS A 366 14.38 -4.26 -10.45
N ALA A 367 15.08 -3.59 -11.35
CA ALA A 367 14.84 -3.64 -12.79
C ALA A 367 15.03 -5.06 -13.35
N ALA A 368 16.17 -5.69 -13.03
CA ALA A 368 16.46 -7.06 -13.47
C ALA A 368 15.44 -8.07 -12.91
N ALA A 369 15.03 -7.90 -11.66
CA ALA A 369 14.04 -8.75 -11.03
C ALA A 369 12.68 -8.67 -11.73
N ARG A 370 12.22 -7.47 -12.09
CA ARG A 370 10.97 -7.29 -12.85
C ARG A 370 11.06 -7.78 -14.29
N ALA A 371 12.21 -7.64 -14.91
CA ALA A 371 12.43 -8.17 -16.26
C ALA A 371 12.26 -9.70 -16.34
N VAL A 372 12.72 -10.44 -15.31
CA VAL A 372 12.52 -11.89 -15.23
C VAL A 372 11.20 -12.28 -14.56
N GLY A 373 10.62 -11.40 -13.75
CA GLY A 373 9.40 -11.65 -12.96
C GLY A 373 8.14 -11.88 -13.78
N GLY A 374 8.08 -11.37 -15.01
CA GLY A 374 6.89 -11.47 -15.85
C GLY A 374 5.72 -10.59 -15.40
N CYS A 375 5.98 -9.65 -14.52
CA CYS A 375 5.02 -8.72 -13.93
C CYS A 375 4.86 -7.43 -14.75
N ALA A 376 4.03 -6.51 -14.26
CA ALA A 376 4.06 -5.13 -14.69
C ALA A 376 5.42 -4.49 -14.33
N VAL A 377 5.83 -3.51 -15.13
CA VAL A 377 6.98 -2.65 -14.83
C VAL A 377 6.45 -1.24 -14.61
N TYR A 378 6.61 -0.71 -13.42
CA TYR A 378 6.22 0.65 -13.11
C TYR A 378 7.19 1.29 -12.10
N THR A 379 7.33 2.61 -12.21
CA THR A 379 8.26 3.41 -11.42
C THR A 379 7.53 4.49 -10.64
N SER A 380 8.11 4.87 -9.52
CA SER A 380 7.68 6.00 -8.68
C SER A 380 8.77 7.07 -8.59
N ASP A 381 9.48 7.29 -9.67
CA ASP A 381 10.54 8.31 -9.76
C ASP A 381 9.95 9.70 -9.53
N ARG A 382 10.75 10.59 -8.97
CA ARG A 382 10.41 12.01 -8.94
C ARG A 382 10.43 12.56 -10.36
N PRO A 383 9.55 13.52 -10.71
CA PRO A 383 9.63 14.21 -11.98
C PRO A 383 11.07 14.71 -12.25
N GLN A 384 11.57 14.49 -13.45
CA GLN A 384 12.91 14.89 -13.92
C GLN A 384 14.10 14.14 -13.26
N VAL A 385 13.84 13.16 -12.39
CA VAL A 385 14.89 12.37 -11.74
C VAL A 385 14.72 10.91 -12.15
N HIS A 386 15.27 10.56 -13.31
CA HIS A 386 15.16 9.21 -13.89
C HIS A 386 16.51 8.71 -14.36
N ASP A 387 16.79 7.41 -14.21
CA ASP A 387 17.85 6.72 -14.94
C ASP A 387 17.29 6.18 -16.28
N PHE A 388 17.36 7.00 -17.32
CA PHE A 388 16.86 6.62 -18.64
C PHE A 388 17.68 5.50 -19.29
N ASP A 389 18.95 5.35 -18.95
CA ASP A 389 19.77 4.25 -19.47
C ASP A 389 19.33 2.90 -18.90
N LEU A 390 18.88 2.90 -17.65
CA LEU A 390 18.26 1.73 -17.04
C LEU A 390 16.86 1.47 -17.62
N LEU A 391 16.01 2.50 -17.68
CA LEU A 391 14.63 2.36 -18.14
C LEU A 391 14.55 1.87 -19.60
N ARG A 392 15.42 2.35 -20.50
CA ARG A 392 15.49 1.89 -21.91
C ARG A 392 15.87 0.41 -22.05
N LYS A 393 16.40 -0.24 -21.02
CA LYS A 393 16.62 -1.70 -21.03
C LYS A 393 15.33 -2.49 -20.77
N LEU A 394 14.31 -1.84 -20.20
CA LEU A 394 13.02 -2.46 -19.85
C LEU A 394 11.90 -2.09 -20.82
N VAL A 395 11.97 -0.90 -21.38
CA VAL A 395 10.87 -0.26 -22.11
C VAL A 395 11.30 0.07 -23.53
N LEU A 396 10.47 -0.30 -24.51
CA LEU A 396 10.66 0.08 -25.90
C LEU A 396 10.19 1.53 -26.15
N PRO A 397 10.64 2.16 -27.26
CA PRO A 397 10.29 3.55 -27.57
C PRO A 397 8.78 3.82 -27.70
N ASP A 398 7.96 2.80 -27.93
CA ASP A 398 6.49 2.90 -27.97
C ASP A 398 5.83 2.74 -26.60
N GLY A 399 6.61 2.61 -25.52
CA GLY A 399 6.13 2.38 -24.15
C GLY A 399 5.76 0.93 -23.84
N SER A 400 5.97 0.00 -24.77
CA SER A 400 5.75 -1.42 -24.48
C SER A 400 6.94 -2.02 -23.71
N VAL A 401 6.67 -3.07 -22.96
CA VAL A 401 7.66 -3.76 -22.13
C VAL A 401 7.90 -5.18 -22.67
N LEU A 402 9.14 -5.57 -22.78
CA LEU A 402 9.56 -6.93 -23.13
C LEU A 402 9.36 -7.87 -21.93
N ARG A 403 8.12 -8.22 -21.68
CA ARG A 403 7.72 -9.02 -20.53
C ARG A 403 7.92 -10.51 -20.75
N ALA A 404 8.48 -11.19 -19.75
CA ALA A 404 8.45 -12.66 -19.67
C ALA A 404 6.99 -13.19 -19.53
N ARG A 405 6.77 -14.45 -19.88
CA ARG A 405 5.40 -15.00 -20.10
C ARG A 405 4.73 -15.51 -18.84
N LEU A 406 5.52 -16.04 -17.92
CA LEU A 406 5.02 -16.72 -16.72
C LEU A 406 5.34 -15.88 -15.48
N PRO A 407 4.72 -16.16 -14.32
CA PRO A 407 5.26 -15.73 -13.05
C PRO A 407 6.70 -16.23 -12.88
N GLY A 408 7.65 -15.33 -12.60
CA GLY A 408 9.04 -15.70 -12.34
C GLY A 408 9.14 -16.47 -11.02
N ARG A 409 9.79 -17.63 -11.04
CA ARG A 409 9.86 -18.55 -9.91
C ARG A 409 11.29 -18.97 -9.62
N PRO A 410 11.64 -19.27 -8.35
CA PRO A 410 12.93 -19.86 -8.03
C PRO A 410 13.17 -21.15 -8.81
N THR A 411 14.42 -21.37 -9.21
CA THR A 411 14.84 -22.67 -9.77
C THR A 411 14.83 -23.74 -8.68
N ARG A 412 14.77 -25.00 -9.09
CA ARG A 412 14.67 -26.13 -8.17
C ARG A 412 15.81 -26.18 -7.13
N ASP A 413 17.01 -25.82 -7.51
CA ASP A 413 18.17 -25.76 -6.63
C ASP A 413 18.15 -24.60 -5.65
N SER A 414 17.39 -23.54 -5.93
CA SER A 414 17.18 -22.41 -5.01
C SER A 414 16.05 -22.64 -3.99
N LEU A 415 15.17 -23.66 -4.18
CA LEU A 415 13.94 -23.80 -3.38
C LEU A 415 14.17 -23.96 -1.87
N PHE A 416 15.26 -24.60 -1.48
CA PHE A 416 15.57 -24.89 -0.08
C PHE A 416 16.87 -24.25 0.39
N ALA A 417 17.44 -23.33 -0.40
CA ALA A 417 18.63 -22.57 -0.03
C ALA A 417 18.24 -21.29 0.72
N ASP A 418 19.00 -20.91 1.73
CA ASP A 418 18.86 -19.60 2.37
C ASP A 418 19.62 -18.55 1.55
N VAL A 419 19.05 -18.18 0.42
CA VAL A 419 19.65 -17.26 -0.58
C VAL A 419 19.97 -15.86 -0.04
N ALA A 420 19.53 -15.55 1.18
CA ALA A 420 19.79 -14.27 1.83
C ALA A 420 20.88 -14.32 2.90
N ARG A 421 21.18 -15.52 3.50
CA ARG A 421 22.00 -15.59 4.72
C ARG A 421 23.00 -16.74 4.79
N ASP A 422 23.00 -17.70 3.86
CA ASP A 422 23.93 -18.84 3.90
C ASP A 422 25.36 -18.51 3.42
N GLY A 423 25.57 -17.29 2.92
CA GLY A 423 26.88 -16.81 2.46
C GLY A 423 27.36 -17.40 1.14
N SER A 424 26.56 -18.23 0.47
CA SER A 424 27.03 -19.01 -0.69
C SER A 424 26.03 -19.14 -1.83
N SER A 425 24.73 -19.20 -1.52
CA SER A 425 23.70 -19.45 -2.53
C SER A 425 23.23 -18.16 -3.19
N ALA A 426 23.07 -18.19 -4.52
CA ALA A 426 22.40 -17.14 -5.26
C ALA A 426 20.95 -17.52 -5.54
N LEU A 427 20.04 -16.57 -5.46
CA LEU A 427 18.67 -16.76 -5.95
C LEU A 427 18.69 -16.83 -7.48
N LYS A 428 18.15 -17.91 -8.03
CA LYS A 428 17.97 -18.08 -9.47
C LYS A 428 16.48 -18.10 -9.77
N ILE A 429 16.04 -17.20 -10.63
CA ILE A 429 14.64 -17.06 -11.06
C ILE A 429 14.55 -17.44 -12.52
N TRP A 430 13.71 -18.41 -12.87
CA TRP A 430 13.48 -18.82 -14.23
C TRP A 430 12.15 -18.30 -14.77
N ASN A 431 12.12 -18.07 -16.07
CA ASN A 431 10.92 -17.71 -16.82
C ASN A 431 11.08 -18.12 -18.29
N LEU A 432 10.07 -17.82 -19.11
CA LEU A 432 10.05 -18.06 -20.54
C LEU A 432 9.76 -16.77 -21.31
N ASN A 433 10.30 -16.64 -22.49
CA ASN A 433 9.86 -15.68 -23.49
C ASN A 433 9.34 -16.39 -24.75
N ARG A 434 9.20 -15.69 -25.86
CA ARG A 434 8.69 -16.29 -27.10
C ARG A 434 9.69 -17.24 -27.77
N VAL A 435 10.97 -17.12 -27.47
CA VAL A 435 12.04 -17.82 -28.17
C VAL A 435 12.84 -18.80 -27.29
N GLY A 436 12.72 -18.70 -25.96
CA GLY A 436 13.49 -19.57 -25.08
C GLY A 436 13.24 -19.34 -23.61
N GLY A 437 14.07 -19.99 -22.79
CA GLY A 437 14.14 -19.79 -21.33
C GLY A 437 14.89 -18.52 -20.96
N ILE A 438 14.49 -17.95 -19.83
CA ILE A 438 15.15 -16.81 -19.20
C ILE A 438 15.59 -17.28 -17.81
N LEU A 439 16.81 -16.91 -17.41
CA LEU A 439 17.33 -17.14 -16.08
C LEU A 439 17.91 -15.84 -15.53
N GLY A 440 17.35 -15.34 -14.43
CA GLY A 440 17.93 -14.28 -13.62
C GLY A 440 18.70 -14.89 -12.45
N VAL A 441 19.90 -14.38 -12.18
CA VAL A 441 20.73 -14.81 -11.04
C VAL A 441 21.02 -13.60 -10.18
N PHE A 442 20.68 -13.68 -8.90
CA PHE A 442 20.74 -12.57 -7.97
C PHE A 442 21.57 -12.94 -6.75
N ASN A 443 22.60 -12.14 -6.46
CA ASN A 443 23.25 -12.17 -5.17
C ASN A 443 22.44 -11.35 -4.18
N LEU A 444 21.73 -12.01 -3.26
CA LEU A 444 20.89 -11.38 -2.25
C LEU A 444 21.43 -11.63 -0.83
N GLN A 445 22.68 -12.09 -0.73
CA GLN A 445 23.33 -12.36 0.55
C GLN A 445 23.60 -11.08 1.33
N GLY A 446 23.67 -11.20 2.66
CA GLY A 446 24.09 -10.10 3.53
C GLY A 446 22.97 -9.38 4.26
N ALA A 447 21.72 -9.79 4.11
CA ALA A 447 20.63 -9.32 4.97
C ALA A 447 20.45 -10.28 6.16
N TRP A 448 20.38 -9.73 7.38
CA TRP A 448 20.07 -10.53 8.57
C TRP A 448 19.24 -9.74 9.57
N TRP A 449 18.46 -10.46 10.39
CA TRP A 449 17.77 -9.87 11.53
C TRP A 449 18.72 -9.75 12.71
N ASP A 450 19.01 -8.53 13.15
CA ASP A 450 19.78 -8.26 14.36
C ASP A 450 18.84 -8.15 15.56
N ARG A 451 18.95 -9.13 16.46
CA ARG A 451 18.11 -9.20 17.67
C ARG A 451 18.41 -8.09 18.67
N SER A 452 19.61 -7.53 18.65
CA SER A 452 20.03 -6.49 19.60
C SER A 452 19.38 -5.15 19.30
N VAL A 453 19.28 -4.81 18.02
CA VAL A 453 18.63 -3.59 17.53
C VAL A 453 17.22 -3.84 17.01
N ARG A 454 16.76 -5.10 17.01
CA ARG A 454 15.42 -5.51 16.52
C ARG A 454 15.10 -4.97 15.13
N ASN A 455 16.06 -5.08 14.23
CA ASN A 455 15.92 -4.61 12.86
C ASN A 455 16.71 -5.49 11.89
N PHE A 456 16.32 -5.44 10.62
CA PHE A 456 17.13 -5.98 9.55
C PHE A 456 18.39 -5.15 9.35
N GLN A 457 19.51 -5.83 9.22
CA GLN A 457 20.79 -5.23 8.86
C GLN A 457 21.21 -5.76 7.50
N VAL A 458 22.00 -4.98 6.78
CA VAL A 458 22.57 -5.37 5.49
C VAL A 458 24.06 -5.08 5.51
N TRP A 459 24.86 -6.05 5.17
CA TRP A 459 26.21 -5.80 4.66
C TRP A 459 26.07 -5.39 3.21
N LEU A 460 26.17 -4.11 2.94
CA LEU A 460 26.38 -3.64 1.58
C LEU A 460 27.83 -3.99 1.20
N CYS A 461 28.06 -5.17 0.63
CA CYS A 461 29.18 -5.35 -0.25
C CYS A 461 28.83 -4.61 -1.55
N LEU A 462 29.22 -3.35 -1.62
CA LEU A 462 29.26 -2.60 -2.87
C LEU A 462 30.40 -3.12 -3.75
#